data_6fc2a71d792e32d25fc9d8438b0ae98e
#
_entry.id   6fc2a71d792e32d25fc9d8438b0ae98e
#
_cell.length_a   1.000
_cell.length_b   1.000
_cell.length_c   1.000
_cell.angle_alpha   90.00
_cell.angle_beta   90.00
_cell.angle_gamma   90.00
#
_symmetry.space_group_name_H-M   'P 1'
#
loop_
_entity.id
_entity.type
_entity.pdbx_description
1 polymer ?
#
loop_
_entity_poly.entity_id
_entity_poly.type
_entity_poly.pdbx_seq_one_letter_code
_entity_poly.pdbx_strand_id
1 'polypeptide(L)' 'MAGKARLALDAIYDILIRDADGRHLELESFQDLDTARGRLPALAAQYPGTKITLWHRHTQAILAETDGY' A
#
# COMPACT_ATOMS: atom_id res chain seq x y z
N MET A 1 14.47 -19.45 -2.38
CA MET A 1 14.51 -19.85 -0.99
C MET A 1 13.23 -19.49 -0.26
N ALA A 2 12.92 -20.22 0.75
CA ALA A 2 11.70 -20.03 1.51
C ALA A 2 11.60 -18.65 2.16
N GLY A 3 12.72 -18.00 2.41
CA GLY A 3 12.74 -16.71 3.08
C GLY A 3 11.97 -15.62 2.36
N LYS A 4 12.08 -15.56 1.03
CA LYS A 4 11.37 -14.53 0.26
C LYS A 4 9.87 -14.74 0.32
N ALA A 5 9.43 -15.97 0.14
CA ALA A 5 8.00 -16.28 0.19
C ALA A 5 7.44 -15.97 1.58
N ARG A 6 8.23 -16.26 2.62
CA ARG A 6 7.81 -15.98 3.99
C ARG A 6 7.63 -14.49 4.22
N LEU A 7 8.57 -13.66 3.71
CA LEU A 7 8.45 -12.21 3.87
C LEU A 7 7.17 -11.68 3.23
N ALA A 8 6.81 -12.19 2.05
CA ALA A 8 5.59 -11.76 1.40
C ALA A 8 4.36 -12.17 2.20
N LEU A 9 4.40 -13.36 2.80
CA LEU A 9 3.28 -13.84 3.62
C LEU A 9 3.18 -13.09 4.94
N ASP A 10 4.30 -12.60 5.45
CA ASP A 10 4.32 -11.88 6.73
C ASP A 10 3.92 -10.42 6.60
N ALA A 11 3.85 -9.89 5.39
CA ALA A 11 3.44 -8.51 5.20
C ALA A 11 1.96 -8.37 5.56
N ILE A 12 1.64 -7.36 6.36
CA ILE A 12 0.27 -7.12 6.81
C ILE A 12 -0.27 -5.75 6.43
N TYR A 13 0.57 -4.88 5.89
CA TYR A 13 0.16 -3.54 5.45
C TYR A 13 0.38 -3.44 3.96
N ASP A 14 -0.68 -3.18 3.21
CA ASP A 14 -0.63 -3.06 1.77
C ASP A 14 -0.86 -1.61 1.36
N ILE A 15 -0.10 -1.16 0.37
CA ILE A 15 -0.33 0.14 -0.24
C ILE A 15 -0.91 -0.12 -1.63
N LEU A 16 -2.07 0.46 -1.87
CA LEU A 16 -2.86 0.20 -3.06
C LEU A 16 -3.15 1.50 -3.79
N ILE A 17 -3.31 1.42 -5.11
CA ILE A 17 -3.88 2.52 -5.89
C ILE A 17 -5.17 2.03 -6.51
N ARG A 18 -6.07 2.98 -6.80
CA ARG A 18 -7.30 2.69 -7.54
C ARG A 18 -7.12 3.21 -8.96
N ASP A 19 -7.28 2.33 -9.93
CA ASP A 19 -7.19 2.75 -11.32
C ASP A 19 -8.51 3.34 -11.82
N ALA A 20 -8.55 3.73 -13.10
CA ALA A 20 -9.72 4.35 -13.68
C ALA A 20 -10.94 3.45 -13.69
N ASP A 21 -10.73 2.14 -13.65
CA ASP A 21 -11.82 1.16 -13.63
C ASP A 21 -12.32 0.87 -12.23
N GLY A 22 -11.75 1.52 -11.22
CA GLY A 22 -12.13 1.30 -9.84
C GLY A 22 -11.45 0.10 -9.18
N ARG A 23 -10.51 -0.52 -9.87
CA ARG A 23 -9.77 -1.65 -9.32
C ARG A 23 -8.64 -1.19 -8.42
N HIS A 24 -8.36 -1.97 -7.41
CA HIS A 24 -7.22 -1.73 -6.54
C HIS A 24 -6.03 -2.53 -7.04
N LEU A 25 -4.90 -1.85 -7.21
CA LEU A 25 -3.65 -2.49 -7.58
C LEU A 25 -2.69 -2.36 -6.41
N GLU A 26 -2.12 -3.47 -5.99
CA GLU A 26 -1.16 -3.47 -4.89
C GLU A 26 0.18 -2.95 -5.41
N LEU A 27 0.70 -1.91 -4.77
CA LEU A 27 2.00 -1.34 -5.12
C LEU A 27 3.12 -1.93 -4.29
N GLU A 28 2.94 -1.93 -2.96
CA GLU A 28 3.96 -2.38 -2.02
C GLU A 28 3.28 -2.99 -0.82
N SER A 29 4.02 -3.83 -0.11
CA SER A 29 3.55 -4.46 1.11
C SER A 29 4.63 -4.39 2.17
N PHE A 30 4.24 -4.22 3.44
CA PHE A 30 5.17 -4.04 4.54
C PHE A 30 4.73 -4.80 5.78
N GLN A 31 5.69 -5.12 6.63
CA GLN A 31 5.42 -5.69 7.94
C GLN A 31 5.26 -4.61 9.00
N ASP A 32 5.79 -3.41 8.73
CA ASP A 32 5.87 -2.33 9.69
C ASP A 32 5.04 -1.14 9.23
N LEU A 33 4.17 -0.64 10.12
CA LEU A 33 3.28 0.45 9.78
C LEU A 33 4.03 1.76 9.52
N ASP A 34 5.05 2.06 10.33
CA ASP A 34 5.80 3.29 10.15
C ASP A 34 6.51 3.32 8.81
N THR A 35 7.10 2.19 8.41
CA THR A 35 7.75 2.09 7.10
C THR A 35 6.73 2.29 5.99
N ALA A 36 5.57 1.65 6.11
CA ALA A 36 4.52 1.78 5.11
C ALA A 36 4.05 3.23 4.99
N ARG A 37 3.81 3.89 6.12
CA ARG A 37 3.40 5.29 6.10
C ARG A 37 4.45 6.19 5.45
N GLY A 38 5.72 5.90 5.73
CA GLY A 38 6.81 6.70 5.17
C GLY A 38 6.90 6.61 3.66
N ARG A 39 6.33 5.57 3.06
CA ARG A 39 6.33 5.41 1.61
C ARG A 39 5.26 6.24 0.91
N LEU A 40 4.23 6.66 1.63
CA LEU A 40 3.10 7.34 1.00
C LEU A 40 3.49 8.62 0.26
N PRO A 41 4.31 9.54 0.82
CA PRO A 41 4.67 10.73 0.07
C PRO A 41 5.41 10.44 -1.23
N ALA A 42 6.33 9.46 -1.20
CA ALA A 42 7.10 9.10 -2.39
C ALA A 42 6.18 8.49 -3.45
N LEU A 43 5.25 7.64 -3.05
CA LEU A 43 4.32 7.02 -3.98
C LEU A 43 3.33 8.03 -4.52
N ALA A 44 2.88 8.97 -3.70
CA ALA A 44 2.01 10.04 -4.17
C ALA A 44 2.70 10.87 -5.25
N ALA A 45 4.01 11.08 -5.11
CA ALA A 45 4.77 11.81 -6.12
C ALA A 45 4.93 11.00 -7.40
N GLN A 46 5.05 9.67 -7.29
CA GLN A 46 5.18 8.79 -8.46
C GLN A 46 3.88 8.64 -9.23
N TYR A 47 2.76 8.72 -8.54
CA TYR A 47 1.44 8.50 -9.13
C TYR A 47 0.56 9.73 -8.89
N PRO A 48 0.90 10.88 -9.48
CA PRO A 48 0.12 12.09 -9.27
C PRO A 48 -1.29 11.92 -9.81
N GLY A 49 -2.25 12.50 -9.12
CA GLY A 49 -3.65 12.39 -9.52
C GLY A 49 -4.30 11.09 -9.17
N THR A 50 -3.61 10.23 -8.42
CA THR A 50 -4.12 8.92 -8.05
C THR A 50 -4.25 8.83 -6.54
N LYS A 51 -5.39 8.33 -6.07
CA LYS A 51 -5.60 8.11 -4.65
C LYS A 51 -4.84 6.86 -4.23
N ILE A 52 -4.00 7.01 -3.22
CA ILE A 52 -3.20 5.90 -2.70
C ILE A 52 -3.71 5.57 -1.31
N THR A 53 -3.93 4.28 -1.06
CA THR A 53 -4.52 3.81 0.19
C THR A 53 -3.56 2.86 0.88
N LEU A 54 -3.36 3.07 2.17
CA LEU A 54 -2.64 2.15 3.04
C LEU A 54 -3.66 1.46 3.93
N TRP A 55 -3.71 0.13 3.87
CA TRP A 55 -4.67 -0.61 4.67
C TRP A 55 -4.02 -1.82 5.34
N HIS A 56 -4.73 -2.34 6.34
CA HIS A 56 -4.34 -3.57 7.02
C HIS A 56 -4.88 -4.76 6.22
N ARG A 57 -4.00 -5.64 5.80
CA ARG A 57 -4.36 -6.75 4.91
C ARG A 57 -5.47 -7.64 5.46
N HIS A 58 -5.39 -7.97 6.75
CA HIS A 58 -6.31 -8.94 7.32
C HIS A 58 -7.68 -8.36 7.67
N THR A 59 -7.72 -7.13 8.14
CA THR A 59 -8.98 -6.49 8.54
C THR A 59 -9.54 -5.59 7.45
N GLN A 60 -8.71 -5.23 6.46
CA GLN A 60 -9.07 -4.30 5.39
C GLN A 60 -9.42 -2.91 5.92
N ALA A 61 -8.95 -2.60 7.13
CA ALA A 61 -9.13 -1.27 7.70
C ALA A 61 -8.19 -0.29 6.98
N ILE A 62 -8.74 0.84 6.56
CA ILE A 62 -7.96 1.88 5.91
C ILE A 62 -7.25 2.69 6.99
N LEU A 63 -5.92 2.72 6.91
CA LEU A 63 -5.09 3.38 7.93
C LEU A 63 -4.67 4.78 7.50
N ALA A 64 -4.50 5.00 6.20
CA ALA A 64 -4.12 6.30 5.66
C ALA A 64 -4.47 6.34 4.18
N GLU A 65 -4.71 7.54 3.66
CA GLU A 65 -5.01 7.74 2.24
C GLU A 65 -4.41 9.05 1.79
N THR A 66 -4.09 9.14 0.48
CA THR A 66 -3.76 10.42 -0.15
C THR A 66 -4.94 10.85 -0.99
N ASP A 67 -5.02 12.16 -1.28
CA ASP A 67 -6.17 12.70 -1.99
C ASP A 67 -6.03 12.67 -3.51
N GLY A 68 -4.92 12.20 -4.03
CA GLY A 68 -4.76 12.09 -5.46
C GLY A 68 -4.32 13.37 -6.15
N TYR A 69 -3.63 14.24 -5.46
CA TYR A 69 -3.11 15.49 -6.04
C TYR A 69 -1.66 15.37 -6.45
#